data_2fb2fd13e20a596bd215749a36e09fe9
#
_entry.id   2fb2fd13e20a596bd215749a36e09fe9
#
_cell.length_a   1.000
_cell.length_b   1.000
_cell.length_c   1.000
_cell.angle_alpha   90.00
_cell.angle_beta   90.00
_cell.angle_gamma   90.00
#
_symmetry.space_group_name_H-M   'P 1'
#
loop_
_entity.id
_entity.type
_entity.pdbx_description
1 polymer ?
#
loop_
_entity_poly.entity_id
_entity_poly.type
_entity_poly.pdbx_seq_one_letter_code
_entity_poly.pdbx_strand_id
1 'polypeptide(L)'
;MRKILSNPLIKSFSLAKKIHGIMFTRSSKGMRYGKHIDNAFMSTGRADLSFTIFLNEKSAYEGGELVVDDINSENNFKFNHGEIVIYPSTYLHSVKEVESGERIVCVGWIESYVKSIEEREYLF
;
A
#
# COMPACT_ATOMS: atom_id res chain seq x y z
N MET A 1 3.93 -13.14 1.74
CA MET A 1 2.70 -12.35 1.75
C MET A 1 2.19 -12.07 3.16
N ARG A 2 1.87 -13.08 3.91
CA ARG A 2 1.40 -12.90 5.29
C ARG A 2 2.37 -12.13 6.16
N LYS A 3 3.66 -12.29 5.95
CA LYS A 3 4.67 -11.56 6.70
C LYS A 3 4.67 -10.05 6.43
N ILE A 4 4.10 -9.61 5.30
CA ILE A 4 3.88 -8.18 5.07
C ILE A 4 2.75 -7.67 5.96
N LEU A 5 1.71 -8.49 6.16
CA LEU A 5 0.57 -8.11 6.98
C LEU A 5 0.83 -8.29 8.47
N SER A 6 1.43 -9.43 8.87
CA SER A 6 1.55 -9.76 10.29
C SER A 6 2.65 -8.97 10.99
N ASN A 7 3.91 -9.34 10.80
CA ASN A 7 5.01 -8.71 11.53
C ASN A 7 5.29 -7.26 11.11
N PRO A 8 5.38 -6.94 9.81
CA PRO A 8 5.59 -5.54 9.41
C PRO A 8 4.44 -4.64 9.82
N LEU A 9 3.21 -5.11 9.78
CA LEU A 9 2.05 -4.34 10.22
C LEU A 9 2.18 -3.91 11.67
N ILE A 10 2.41 -4.87 12.56
CA ILE A 10 2.55 -4.61 13.99
C ILE A 10 3.70 -3.65 14.25
N LYS A 11 4.86 -3.91 13.66
CA LYS A 11 6.04 -3.06 13.83
C LYS A 11 5.83 -1.67 13.25
N SER A 12 5.19 -1.57 12.09
CA SER A 12 4.93 -0.29 11.46
C SER A 12 4.05 0.59 12.33
N PHE A 13 2.97 0.07 12.86
CA PHE A 13 2.08 0.86 13.72
C PHE A 13 2.71 1.17 15.06
N SER A 14 3.50 0.26 15.63
CA SER A 14 4.18 0.54 16.90
C SER A 14 5.28 1.60 16.74
N LEU A 15 5.84 1.75 15.54
CA LEU A 15 6.88 2.74 15.25
C LEU A 15 6.32 3.97 14.53
N ALA A 16 5.03 4.01 14.27
CA ALA A 16 4.43 5.13 13.56
C ALA A 16 4.48 6.39 14.41
N LYS A 17 5.07 7.43 13.87
CA LYS A 17 5.02 8.77 14.42
C LYS A 17 3.74 9.47 13.98
N LYS A 18 3.30 9.21 12.75
CA LYS A 18 2.19 9.91 12.14
C LYS A 18 1.60 9.10 11.01
N ILE A 19 0.30 9.02 10.95
CA ILE A 19 -0.45 8.47 9.81
C ILE A 19 -1.14 9.66 9.15
N HIS A 20 -0.96 9.82 7.85
CA HIS A 20 -1.42 11.03 7.17
C HIS A 20 -1.77 10.79 5.71
N GLY A 21 -2.34 11.81 5.08
CA GLY A 21 -2.68 11.77 3.66
C GLY A 21 -3.76 10.75 3.33
N ILE A 22 -4.61 10.41 4.28
CA ILE A 22 -5.63 9.38 4.11
C ILE A 22 -6.61 9.78 3.01
N MET A 23 -6.87 8.85 2.08
CA MET A 23 -7.69 9.10 0.93
C MET A 23 -8.51 7.87 0.58
N PHE A 24 -9.82 8.04 0.37
CA PHE A 24 -10.68 6.97 -0.12
C PHE A 24 -10.74 7.04 -1.64
N THR A 25 -10.52 5.92 -2.31
CA THR A 25 -10.54 5.87 -3.77
C THR A 25 -11.50 4.80 -4.26
N ARG A 26 -12.13 5.07 -5.39
CA ARG A 26 -13.02 4.14 -6.08
C ARG A 26 -12.57 4.07 -7.54
N SER A 27 -12.23 2.88 -7.99
CA SER A 27 -11.79 2.64 -9.35
C SER A 27 -12.77 1.71 -10.05
N SER A 28 -13.23 2.11 -11.24
CA SER A 28 -14.15 1.33 -12.04
C SER A 28 -13.50 0.88 -13.33
N LYS A 29 -14.26 0.19 -14.19
CA LYS A 29 -13.76 -0.41 -15.42
C LYS A 29 -12.90 0.55 -16.24
N GLY A 30 -11.71 0.09 -16.61
CA GLY A 30 -10.76 0.83 -17.41
C GLY A 30 -9.77 1.67 -16.60
N MET A 31 -10.01 1.86 -15.32
CA MET A 31 -9.11 2.64 -14.47
C MET A 31 -7.93 1.79 -14.02
N ARG A 32 -6.77 2.41 -14.05
CA ARG A 32 -5.51 1.79 -13.64
C ARG A 32 -4.57 2.87 -13.12
N TYR A 33 -3.50 2.43 -12.48
CA TYR A 33 -2.45 3.34 -12.03
C TYR A 33 -1.09 2.74 -12.39
N GLY A 34 -0.32 3.43 -13.22
CA GLY A 34 0.97 2.94 -13.70
C GLY A 34 2.03 2.84 -12.61
N LYS A 35 3.11 2.13 -12.92
CA LYS A 35 4.22 1.95 -11.96
C LYS A 35 4.81 3.29 -11.54
N HIS A 36 4.96 3.49 -10.25
CA HIS A 36 5.52 4.71 -9.65
C HIS A 36 6.03 4.41 -8.24
N ILE A 37 6.78 5.34 -7.71
CA ILE A 37 7.09 5.38 -6.27
C ILE A 37 6.33 6.57 -5.68
N ASP A 38 6.07 6.52 -4.39
CA ASP A 38 5.43 7.65 -3.72
C ASP A 38 6.46 8.72 -3.38
N ASN A 39 6.01 9.97 -3.36
CA ASN A 39 6.87 11.08 -2.99
C ASN A 39 7.19 10.99 -1.50
N ALA A 40 8.49 10.90 -1.17
CA ALA A 40 8.94 10.74 0.20
C ALA A 40 8.58 11.93 1.10
N PHE A 41 8.41 13.12 0.52
CA PHE A 41 8.08 14.34 1.26
C PHE A 41 6.79 14.92 0.72
N MET A 42 5.73 14.81 1.51
CA MET A 42 4.41 15.32 1.17
C MET A 42 4.06 16.51 2.05
N SER A 43 3.06 17.29 1.65
CA SER A 43 2.61 18.45 2.45
C SER A 43 2.11 18.05 3.84
N THR A 44 1.63 16.82 3.99
CA THR A 44 1.07 16.31 5.24
C THR A 44 2.10 15.62 6.12
N GLY A 45 3.26 15.27 5.58
CA GLY A 45 4.31 14.61 6.33
C GLY A 45 5.24 13.80 5.45
N ARG A 46 6.22 13.12 6.07
CA ARG A 46 7.13 12.24 5.36
C ARG A 46 6.43 10.90 5.09
N ALA A 47 6.55 10.39 3.88
CA ALA A 47 6.00 9.11 3.50
C ALA A 47 7.10 8.04 3.53
N ASP A 48 7.25 7.38 4.67
CA ASP A 48 8.21 6.29 4.84
C ASP A 48 7.62 4.96 4.39
N LEU A 49 6.36 4.75 4.75
CA LEU A 49 5.60 3.57 4.38
C LEU A 49 4.29 4.00 3.73
N SER A 50 3.85 3.19 2.79
CA SER A 50 2.55 3.36 2.13
C SER A 50 1.63 2.23 2.56
N PHE A 51 0.33 2.48 2.63
CA PHE A 51 -0.63 1.42 2.94
C PHE A 51 -1.87 1.51 2.06
N THR A 52 -2.47 0.34 1.86
CA THR A 52 -3.78 0.21 1.20
C THR A 52 -4.66 -0.69 2.06
N ILE A 53 -5.81 -0.17 2.46
CA ILE A 53 -6.83 -0.94 3.16
C ILE A 53 -7.92 -1.25 2.14
N PHE A 54 -8.24 -2.52 1.98
CA PHE A 54 -9.29 -2.96 1.06
C PHE A 54 -10.64 -2.78 1.72
N LEU A 55 -11.58 -2.12 1.04
CA LEU A 55 -12.87 -1.76 1.61
C LEU A 55 -14.05 -2.53 1.02
N ASN A 56 -13.81 -3.39 0.02
CA ASN A 56 -14.83 -4.32 -0.45
C ASN A 56 -14.19 -5.67 -0.77
N GLU A 57 -15.04 -6.67 -0.98
CA GLU A 57 -14.57 -8.03 -1.19
C GLU A 57 -13.81 -8.15 -2.51
N LYS A 58 -12.79 -9.00 -2.54
CA LYS A 58 -11.99 -9.21 -3.75
C LYS A 58 -12.80 -9.78 -4.91
N SER A 59 -13.93 -10.41 -4.61
CA SER A 59 -14.85 -10.94 -5.62
C SER A 59 -15.76 -9.87 -6.23
N ALA A 60 -15.76 -8.66 -5.68
CA ALA A 60 -16.61 -7.57 -6.15
C ALA A 60 -16.12 -6.93 -7.45
N TYR A 61 -14.91 -7.26 -7.88
CA TYR A 61 -14.33 -6.69 -9.10
C TYR A 61 -13.33 -7.66 -9.72
N GLU A 62 -13.10 -7.52 -11.01
CA GLU A 62 -12.09 -8.26 -11.75
C GLU A 62 -10.93 -7.33 -12.08
N GLY A 63 -9.71 -7.86 -12.06
CA GLY A 63 -8.51 -7.03 -12.24
C GLY A 63 -8.25 -6.19 -10.99
N GLY A 64 -7.59 -5.06 -11.16
CA GLY A 64 -7.39 -4.10 -10.09
C GLY A 64 -6.41 -4.53 -9.01
N GLU A 65 -5.56 -5.53 -9.25
CA GLU A 65 -4.57 -5.96 -8.28
C GLU A 65 -3.60 -4.84 -7.97
N LEU A 66 -3.26 -4.68 -6.70
CA LEU A 66 -2.13 -3.86 -6.28
C LEU A 66 -0.86 -4.66 -6.53
N VAL A 67 0.06 -4.09 -7.27
CA VAL A 67 1.34 -4.74 -7.60
C VAL A 67 2.45 -3.98 -6.90
N VAL A 68 3.24 -4.67 -6.09
CA VAL A 68 4.39 -4.09 -5.40
C VAL A 68 5.63 -4.85 -5.83
N ASP A 69 6.59 -4.14 -6.41
CA ASP A 69 7.84 -4.73 -6.87
C ASP A 69 8.88 -4.65 -5.76
N ASP A 70 9.42 -5.78 -5.36
CA ASP A 70 10.61 -5.80 -4.52
C ASP A 70 11.84 -6.14 -5.38
N ILE A 71 12.97 -6.36 -4.73
CA ILE A 71 14.24 -6.60 -5.44
C ILE A 71 14.18 -7.83 -6.36
N ASN A 72 13.43 -8.85 -5.96
CA ASN A 72 13.48 -10.16 -6.62
C ASN A 72 12.19 -10.53 -7.36
N SER A 73 11.10 -9.87 -7.06
CA SER A 73 9.81 -10.31 -7.59
C SER A 73 8.77 -9.20 -7.62
N GLU A 74 7.76 -9.47 -8.42
CA GLU A 74 6.56 -8.66 -8.50
C GLU A 74 5.46 -9.36 -7.70
N ASN A 75 4.92 -8.69 -6.69
CA ASN A 75 3.91 -9.25 -5.80
C ASN A 75 2.56 -8.63 -6.10
N ASN A 76 1.53 -9.47 -6.27
CA ASN A 76 0.17 -9.04 -6.58
C ASN A 76 -0.70 -9.22 -5.34
N PHE A 77 -1.43 -8.17 -4.97
CA PHE A 77 -2.29 -8.19 -3.80
C PHE A 77 -3.71 -7.82 -4.16
N LYS A 78 -4.64 -8.66 -3.75
CA LYS A 78 -6.06 -8.40 -3.88
C LYS A 78 -6.75 -9.10 -2.72
N PHE A 79 -7.12 -8.31 -1.73
CA PHE A 79 -7.62 -8.83 -0.45
C PHE A 79 -9.08 -8.48 -0.24
N ASN A 80 -9.63 -9.05 0.82
CA ASN A 80 -11.02 -8.81 1.21
C ASN A 80 -11.14 -7.60 2.14
N HIS A 81 -12.37 -7.18 2.34
CA HIS A 81 -12.69 -6.03 3.17
C HIS A 81 -12.01 -6.10 4.55
N GLY A 82 -11.36 -5.02 4.90
CA GLY A 82 -10.67 -4.88 6.19
C GLY A 82 -9.22 -5.34 6.20
N GLU A 83 -8.76 -6.00 5.15
CA GLU A 83 -7.35 -6.42 5.05
C GLU A 83 -6.49 -5.29 4.52
N ILE A 84 -5.22 -5.27 4.92
CA ILE A 84 -4.30 -4.17 4.65
C ILE A 84 -2.97 -4.70 4.10
N VAL A 85 -2.40 -3.92 3.18
CA VAL A 85 -1.02 -4.10 2.71
C VAL A 85 -0.22 -2.87 3.10
N ILE A 86 0.94 -3.07 3.71
CA ILE A 86 1.89 -2.00 4.05
C ILE A 86 3.21 -2.31 3.36
N TYR A 87 3.79 -1.32 2.71
CA TYR A 87 5.05 -1.49 1.99
C TYR A 87 5.86 -0.19 2.03
N PRO A 88 7.20 -0.28 1.87
CA PRO A 88 8.04 0.92 1.78
C PRO A 88 7.61 1.80 0.61
N SER A 89 7.48 3.10 0.85
CA SER A 89 7.02 4.05 -0.17
C SER A 89 7.98 4.14 -1.36
N THR A 90 9.22 3.71 -1.18
CA THR A 90 10.25 3.68 -2.23
C THR A 90 10.11 2.51 -3.19
N TYR A 91 9.27 1.53 -2.89
CA TYR A 91 9.05 0.41 -3.80
C TYR A 91 8.20 0.87 -4.97
N LEU A 92 8.55 0.42 -6.18
CA LEU A 92 7.70 0.60 -7.35
C LEU A 92 6.39 -0.15 -7.12
N HIS A 93 5.29 0.51 -7.38
CA HIS A 93 3.98 -0.12 -7.25
C HIS A 93 3.02 0.43 -8.30
N SER A 94 1.98 -0.33 -8.55
CA SER A 94 0.97 0.00 -9.55
C SER A 94 -0.34 -0.66 -9.18
N VAL A 95 -1.41 -0.27 -9.87
CA VAL A 95 -2.71 -0.92 -9.79
C VAL A 95 -3.09 -1.35 -11.20
N LYS A 96 -3.32 -2.64 -11.39
CA LYS A 96 -3.75 -3.18 -12.68
C LYS A 96 -5.13 -2.66 -13.04
N GLU A 97 -5.41 -2.64 -14.33
CA GLU A 97 -6.70 -2.18 -14.82
C GLU A 97 -7.86 -2.97 -14.20
N VAL A 98 -8.87 -2.27 -13.75
CA VAL A 98 -10.13 -2.86 -13.30
C VAL A 98 -10.91 -3.26 -14.54
N GLU A 99 -11.21 -4.55 -14.66
CA GLU A 99 -11.89 -5.10 -15.85
C GLU A 99 -13.40 -5.06 -15.69
N SER A 100 -13.90 -5.20 -14.47
CA SER A 100 -15.33 -5.09 -14.15
C SER A 100 -15.52 -4.83 -12.67
N GLY A 101 -16.68 -4.33 -12.28
CA GLY A 101 -17.00 -3.99 -10.90
C GLY A 101 -16.31 -2.70 -10.45
N GLU A 102 -16.22 -2.54 -9.14
CA GLU A 102 -15.58 -1.38 -8.53
C GLU A 102 -14.60 -1.82 -7.45
N ARG A 103 -13.41 -1.22 -7.48
CA ARG A 103 -12.39 -1.40 -6.47
C ARG A 103 -12.45 -0.22 -5.51
N ILE A 104 -12.69 -0.48 -4.24
CA ILE A 104 -12.81 0.55 -3.21
C ILE A 104 -11.73 0.32 -2.16
N VAL A 105 -10.88 1.32 -1.95
CA VAL A 105 -9.77 1.22 -1.01
C VAL A 105 -9.60 2.54 -0.26
N CYS A 106 -8.92 2.44 0.89
CA CYS A 106 -8.40 3.59 1.62
C CYS A 106 -6.88 3.51 1.55
N VAL A 107 -6.26 4.57 1.10
CA VAL A 107 -4.79 4.64 1.01
C VAL A 107 -4.27 5.74 1.91
N GLY A 108 -3.01 5.65 2.27
CA GLY A 108 -2.37 6.67 3.08
C GLY A 108 -0.91 6.34 3.30
N TRP A 109 -0.29 7.12 4.17
CA TRP A 109 1.14 7.04 4.43
C TRP A 109 1.42 7.07 5.91
N ILE A 110 2.58 6.49 6.26
CA ILE A 110 3.08 6.44 7.63
C ILE A 110 4.43 7.14 7.64
N GLU A 111 4.54 8.15 8.50
CA GLU A 111 5.83 8.72 8.87
C GLU A 111 6.31 7.96 10.09
N SER A 112 7.47 7.32 9.98
CA SER A 112 7.99 6.45 11.02
C SER A 112 9.01 7.20 11.88
N TYR A 113 9.18 6.77 13.13
CA TYR A 113 10.31 7.18 13.95
C TYR A 113 11.62 6.67 13.38
N VAL A 114 11.58 5.57 12.62
CA VAL A 114 12.76 5.04 11.92
C VAL A 114 12.88 5.77 10.58
N LYS A 115 13.87 6.64 10.47
CA LYS A 115 14.00 7.56 9.33
C LYS A 115 14.62 6.96 8.09
N SER A 116 15.59 6.05 8.25
CA SER A 116 16.29 5.49 7.10
C SER A 116 15.65 4.21 6.61
N ILE A 117 15.76 3.97 5.29
CA ILE A 117 15.29 2.73 4.68
C ILE A 117 16.02 1.53 5.29
N GLU A 118 17.34 1.66 5.49
CA GLU A 118 18.15 0.60 6.07
C GLU A 118 17.69 0.20 7.45
N GLU A 119 17.39 1.18 8.29
CA GLU A 119 16.88 0.92 9.63
C GLU A 119 15.51 0.24 9.58
N ARG A 120 14.63 0.66 8.68
CA ARG A 120 13.31 0.03 8.53
C ARG A 120 13.43 -1.41 8.04
N GLU A 121 14.29 -1.67 7.07
CA GLU A 121 14.48 -3.02 6.55
C GLU A 121 15.08 -3.95 7.60
N TYR A 122 15.93 -3.44 8.45
CA TYR A 122 16.49 -4.21 9.55
C TYR A 122 15.41 -4.64 10.54
N LEU A 123 14.43 -3.78 10.79
CA LEU A 123 13.35 -4.08 11.72
C LEU A 123 12.30 -5.02 11.12
N PHE A 124 12.14 -5.01 9.85
CA PHE A 124 11.16 -5.81 9.13
C PHE A 124 11.76 -7.07 8.53
#